data_2604cfe5fab7f59cb6191934d9ecc79e
#
_entry.id   2604cfe5fab7f59cb6191934d9ecc79e
#
_cell.length_a   1.000
_cell.length_b   1.000
_cell.length_c   1.000
_cell.angle_alpha   90.00
_cell.angle_beta   90.00
_cell.angle_gamma   90.00
#
_symmetry.space_group_name_H-M   'P 1'
#
loop_
_entity.id
_entity.type
_entity.pdbx_description
1 polymer ?
#
loop_
_entity_poly.entity_id
_entity_poly.type
_entity_poly.pdbx_seq_one_letter_code
_entity_poly.pdbx_strand_id
1 'polypeptide(L)'
;TATVNVNQNGNYCKAAYKYTINANGTIDLTSSYEAQGNGARRLGFSLNFPEELSKVSYYARGPLANYVDRLDGSDFGVYETSVKDMYEPFAHPQSNGNRVGLRWLTLTNNEGNGVKVETAGDVAFSLTPWTEREMRDSRHEWELPASNRTVAHFDAIQQGVGNGSCGPGPLNEYKVQQGKKYTNTVRFIPFSEAADDTPNGISAVVNPTATTAQVYDLSGRRLPEAPAKGLYIQGGKVIAN
;
A
#
# COMPACT_ATOMS: atom_id res chain seq x y z
N THR A 1 -18.89 16.99 -6.81
CA THR A 1 -18.14 15.88 -7.44
C THR A 1 -17.98 16.17 -8.93
N ALA A 2 -16.75 16.01 -9.43
CA ALA A 2 -16.43 16.07 -10.86
C ALA A 2 -15.88 14.72 -11.31
N THR A 3 -16.19 14.32 -12.56
CA THR A 3 -15.65 13.09 -13.14
C THR A 3 -14.90 13.42 -14.44
N VAL A 4 -13.68 12.89 -14.57
CA VAL A 4 -12.84 13.05 -15.77
C VAL A 4 -12.44 11.66 -16.27
N ASN A 5 -12.59 11.44 -17.58
CA ASN A 5 -12.16 10.19 -18.22
C ASN A 5 -11.02 10.50 -19.21
N VAL A 6 -9.94 9.71 -19.13
CA VAL A 6 -8.78 9.83 -20.01
C VAL A 6 -8.48 8.46 -20.60
N ASN A 7 -8.26 8.39 -21.92
CA ASN A 7 -7.86 7.18 -22.61
C ASN A 7 -6.48 7.39 -23.26
N GLN A 8 -5.61 6.41 -23.14
CA GLN A 8 -4.28 6.40 -23.74
C GLN A 8 -4.09 5.12 -24.55
N ASN A 9 -3.52 5.25 -25.74
CA ASN A 9 -3.07 4.13 -26.56
C ASN A 9 -1.55 4.20 -26.69
N GLY A 10 -0.87 3.20 -26.16
CA GLY A 10 0.57 3.07 -26.26
C GLY A 10 0.97 1.75 -26.89
N ASN A 11 2.25 1.60 -27.22
CA ASN A 11 2.77 0.39 -27.87
C ASN A 11 2.63 -0.88 -27.01
N TYR A 12 2.57 -0.73 -25.68
CA TYR A 12 2.55 -1.85 -24.72
C TYR A 12 1.21 -2.03 -24.03
N CYS A 13 0.36 -1.01 -23.99
CA CYS A 13 -0.97 -1.13 -23.42
C CYS A 13 -1.93 -0.06 -23.94
N LYS A 14 -3.22 -0.38 -23.90
CA LYS A 14 -4.30 0.61 -23.88
C LYS A 14 -4.67 0.85 -22.43
N ALA A 15 -4.72 2.10 -22.02
CA ALA A 15 -5.07 2.49 -20.66
C ALA A 15 -6.30 3.40 -20.66
N ALA A 16 -7.17 3.20 -19.68
CA ALA A 16 -8.31 4.08 -19.42
C ALA A 16 -8.30 4.45 -17.93
N TYR A 17 -8.49 5.74 -17.66
CA TYR A 17 -8.49 6.32 -16.33
C TYR A 17 -9.82 7.04 -16.10
N LYS A 18 -10.42 6.80 -14.94
CA LYS A 18 -11.60 7.52 -14.45
C LYS A 18 -11.27 8.15 -13.12
N TYR A 19 -11.22 9.47 -13.10
CA TYR A 19 -11.06 10.27 -11.89
C TYR A 19 -12.42 10.71 -11.38
N THR A 20 -12.64 10.61 -10.08
CA THR A 20 -13.78 11.19 -9.38
C THR A 20 -13.23 12.10 -8.29
N ILE A 21 -13.43 13.40 -8.42
CA ILE A 21 -12.94 14.42 -7.49
C ILE A 21 -14.12 14.86 -6.62
N ASN A 22 -14.01 14.70 -5.32
CA ASN A 22 -15.04 15.00 -4.35
C ASN A 22 -14.81 16.37 -3.70
N ALA A 23 -15.88 16.99 -3.19
CA ALA A 23 -15.83 18.31 -2.58
C ALA A 23 -14.95 18.37 -1.30
N ASN A 24 -14.73 17.24 -0.64
CA ASN A 24 -13.86 17.11 0.52
C ASN A 24 -12.37 16.94 0.16
N GLY A 25 -12.00 17.10 -1.12
CA GLY A 25 -10.62 16.93 -1.58
C GLY A 25 -10.22 15.49 -1.89
N THR A 26 -11.06 14.50 -1.61
CA THR A 26 -10.78 13.10 -1.94
C THR A 26 -10.84 12.87 -3.45
N ILE A 27 -9.88 12.12 -3.98
CA ILE A 27 -9.82 11.75 -5.40
C ILE A 27 -9.84 10.22 -5.51
N ASP A 28 -10.83 9.68 -6.18
CA ASP A 28 -10.89 8.27 -6.56
C ASP A 28 -10.39 8.12 -8.00
N LEU A 29 -9.40 7.27 -8.20
CA LEU A 29 -8.86 6.90 -9.50
C LEU A 29 -9.07 5.42 -9.75
N THR A 30 -9.94 5.11 -10.70
CA THR A 30 -10.05 3.76 -11.26
C THR A 30 -9.33 3.72 -12.60
N SER A 31 -8.39 2.80 -12.74
CA SER A 31 -7.64 2.62 -13.98
C SER A 31 -7.75 1.18 -14.49
N SER A 32 -7.69 1.04 -15.80
CA SER A 32 -7.68 -0.26 -16.47
C SER A 32 -6.66 -0.25 -17.60
N TYR A 33 -5.98 -1.38 -17.74
CA TYR A 33 -4.88 -1.57 -18.69
C TYR A 33 -5.13 -2.86 -19.46
N GLU A 34 -5.17 -2.77 -20.77
CA GLU A 34 -5.17 -3.93 -21.67
C GLU A 34 -3.75 -4.09 -22.24
N ALA A 35 -3.05 -5.15 -21.81
CA ALA A 35 -1.68 -5.41 -22.23
C ALA A 35 -1.62 -5.72 -23.73
N GLN A 36 -0.73 -5.05 -24.45
CA GLN A 36 -0.47 -5.23 -25.87
C GLN A 36 0.97 -5.66 -26.10
N GLY A 37 1.20 -6.66 -26.94
CA GLY A 37 2.54 -7.16 -27.21
C GLY A 37 3.24 -7.80 -26.01
N ASN A 38 4.47 -8.21 -26.21
CA ASN A 38 5.29 -8.96 -25.24
C ASN A 38 6.39 -8.07 -24.65
N GLY A 39 6.07 -7.01 -23.94
CA GLY A 39 7.13 -6.10 -23.46
C GLY A 39 6.79 -5.34 -22.18
N ALA A 40 5.53 -5.28 -21.84
CA ALA A 40 5.14 -4.64 -20.59
C ALA A 40 5.61 -5.47 -19.39
N ARG A 41 6.33 -4.82 -18.47
CA ARG A 41 6.79 -5.44 -17.23
C ARG A 41 5.98 -4.96 -16.03
N ARG A 42 5.37 -3.78 -16.14
CA ARG A 42 4.44 -3.21 -15.18
C ARG A 42 3.36 -2.42 -15.88
N LEU A 43 2.16 -2.42 -15.33
CA LEU A 43 1.02 -1.64 -15.80
C LEU A 43 0.38 -0.95 -14.61
N GLY A 44 0.48 0.35 -14.59
CA GLY A 44 0.03 1.21 -13.51
C GLY A 44 0.18 2.67 -13.89
N PHE A 45 0.19 3.53 -12.90
CA PHE A 45 0.45 4.95 -13.08
C PHE A 45 1.47 5.44 -12.06
N SER A 46 2.11 6.56 -12.37
CA SER A 46 3.02 7.24 -11.44
C SER A 46 2.56 8.67 -11.18
N LEU A 47 2.83 9.13 -9.96
CA LEU A 47 2.59 10.49 -9.52
C LEU A 47 3.86 11.05 -8.87
N ASN A 48 4.06 12.36 -9.00
CA ASN A 48 5.10 13.06 -8.28
C ASN A 48 4.48 13.82 -7.11
N PHE A 49 5.03 13.61 -5.94
CA PHE A 49 4.72 14.40 -4.74
C PHE A 49 5.90 15.31 -4.40
N PRO A 50 5.67 16.42 -3.69
CA PRO A 50 6.74 17.26 -3.15
C PRO A 50 7.74 16.45 -2.30
N GLU A 51 9.01 16.83 -2.30
CA GLU A 51 10.09 16.12 -1.59
C GLU A 51 9.86 16.05 -0.09
N GLU A 52 9.25 17.10 0.48
CA GLU A 52 8.91 17.13 1.91
C GLU A 52 7.96 16.00 2.33
N LEU A 53 7.17 15.43 1.41
CA LEU A 53 6.37 14.23 1.67
C LEU A 53 7.27 13.00 1.54
N SER A 54 8.00 12.68 2.59
CA SER A 54 9.03 11.65 2.60
C SER A 54 8.90 10.60 3.70
N LYS A 55 8.07 10.85 4.73
CA LYS A 55 7.74 9.85 5.75
C LYS A 55 6.63 8.95 5.26
N VAL A 56 6.81 7.65 5.42
CA VAL A 56 5.92 6.63 4.89
C VAL A 56 5.49 5.69 6.01
N SER A 57 4.18 5.54 6.20
CA SER A 57 3.60 4.40 6.92
C SER A 57 2.71 3.65 5.96
N TYR A 58 2.77 2.32 5.93
CA TYR A 58 1.99 1.53 4.98
C TYR A 58 1.57 0.17 5.52
N TYR A 59 0.43 -0.32 5.04
CA TYR A 59 -0.03 -1.68 5.27
C TYR A 59 -0.01 -2.46 3.95
N ALA A 60 0.98 -3.31 3.82
CA ALA A 60 1.25 -4.16 2.66
C ALA A 60 2.17 -5.32 3.06
N ARG A 61 2.65 -6.10 2.10
CA ARG A 61 3.80 -6.97 2.34
C ARG A 61 5.09 -6.17 2.46
N GLY A 62 5.90 -6.52 3.45
CA GLY A 62 7.15 -5.80 3.77
C GLY A 62 8.02 -6.55 4.77
N PRO A 63 8.99 -5.88 5.44
CA PRO A 63 9.40 -4.48 5.21
C PRO A 63 10.24 -4.28 3.93
N LEU A 64 10.91 -5.33 3.46
CA LEU A 64 11.80 -5.26 2.31
C LEU A 64 11.04 -5.30 0.97
N ALA A 65 11.72 -4.92 -0.10
CA ALA A 65 11.18 -5.04 -1.44
C ALA A 65 10.79 -6.49 -1.75
N ASN A 66 9.63 -6.64 -2.38
CA ASN A 66 9.10 -7.95 -2.74
C ASN A 66 8.33 -7.88 -4.06
N TYR A 67 8.22 -9.02 -4.73
CA TYR A 67 7.61 -9.17 -6.04
C TYR A 67 6.74 -10.42 -6.03
N VAL A 68 5.81 -10.54 -6.98
CA VAL A 68 4.86 -11.66 -7.03
C VAL A 68 5.50 -13.06 -7.09
N ASP A 69 6.75 -13.15 -7.52
CA ASP A 69 7.56 -14.38 -7.54
C ASP A 69 8.57 -14.46 -6.37
N ARG A 70 8.53 -13.52 -5.41
CA ARG A 70 9.41 -13.42 -4.24
C ARG A 70 8.64 -12.90 -3.04
N LEU A 71 7.66 -13.67 -2.58
CA LEU A 71 6.81 -13.30 -1.45
C LEU A 71 7.29 -13.90 -0.13
N ASP A 72 8.07 -14.98 -0.20
CA ASP A 72 8.65 -15.61 0.99
C ASP A 72 9.61 -14.64 1.68
N GLY A 73 9.49 -14.51 2.99
CA GLY A 73 10.24 -13.54 3.79
C GLY A 73 9.62 -12.12 3.81
N SER A 74 8.42 -11.95 3.25
CA SER A 74 7.63 -10.73 3.38
C SER A 74 6.23 -11.03 3.90
N ASP A 75 5.87 -10.41 5.03
CA ASP A 75 4.58 -10.59 5.67
C ASP A 75 3.71 -9.34 5.54
N PHE A 76 2.38 -9.53 5.60
CA PHE A 76 1.49 -8.40 5.76
C PHE A 76 1.65 -7.78 7.14
N GLY A 77 1.92 -6.49 7.17
CA GLY A 77 2.09 -5.73 8.41
C GLY A 77 2.02 -4.23 8.16
N VAL A 78 1.94 -3.47 9.25
CA VAL A 78 2.12 -2.02 9.22
C VAL A 78 3.59 -1.73 9.41
N TYR A 79 4.16 -0.98 8.47
CA TYR A 79 5.57 -0.64 8.45
C TYR A 79 5.75 0.87 8.33
N GLU A 80 6.73 1.39 9.04
CA GLU A 80 7.15 2.79 8.97
C GLU A 80 8.55 2.88 8.38
N THR A 81 8.75 3.85 7.48
CA THR A 81 10.01 4.03 6.76
C THR A 81 10.07 5.43 6.16
N SER A 82 11.11 5.69 5.38
CA SER A 82 11.21 6.88 4.53
C SER A 82 11.29 6.50 3.05
N VAL A 83 10.97 7.44 2.17
CA VAL A 83 11.14 7.26 0.71
C VAL A 83 12.58 6.88 0.37
N LYS A 84 13.54 7.49 1.06
CA LYS A 84 14.97 7.20 0.87
C LYS A 84 15.31 5.76 1.23
N ASP A 85 14.76 5.26 2.34
CA ASP A 85 15.05 3.90 2.83
C ASP A 85 14.28 2.82 2.05
N MET A 86 13.30 3.22 1.23
CA MET A 86 12.63 2.32 0.30
C MET A 86 13.42 2.08 -0.99
N TYR A 87 14.34 2.98 -1.32
CA TYR A 87 15.23 2.83 -2.47
C TYR A 87 16.38 1.88 -2.17
N GLU A 88 16.70 1.00 -3.11
CA GLU A 88 17.82 0.06 -3.03
C GLU A 88 18.96 0.55 -3.93
N PRO A 89 20.14 0.88 -3.38
CA PRO A 89 21.26 1.45 -4.13
C PRO A 89 22.00 0.35 -4.90
N PHE A 90 21.48 -0.02 -6.07
CA PHE A 90 22.18 -0.93 -6.97
C PHE A 90 23.35 -0.21 -7.66
N ALA A 91 24.44 -0.95 -7.95
CA ALA A 91 25.60 -0.43 -8.65
C ALA A 91 25.24 0.23 -10.00
N HIS A 92 24.25 -0.28 -10.69
CA HIS A 92 23.58 0.36 -11.81
C HIS A 92 22.14 0.71 -11.38
N PRO A 93 21.78 1.99 -11.30
CA PRO A 93 20.44 2.39 -10.92
C PRO A 93 19.37 1.76 -11.81
N GLN A 94 18.32 1.28 -11.19
CA GLN A 94 17.23 0.60 -11.89
C GLN A 94 15.96 0.65 -11.04
N SER A 95 14.83 0.29 -11.64
CA SER A 95 13.57 0.12 -10.92
C SER A 95 13.75 -0.83 -9.75
N ASN A 96 13.36 -0.39 -8.56
CA ASN A 96 13.51 -1.15 -7.32
C ASN A 96 12.44 -0.75 -6.28
N GLY A 97 12.55 -1.29 -5.09
CA GLY A 97 11.73 -0.90 -3.96
C GLY A 97 10.25 -1.29 -4.07
N ASN A 98 9.88 -2.20 -4.98
CA ASN A 98 8.50 -2.65 -5.12
C ASN A 98 8.01 -3.41 -3.89
N ARG A 99 6.74 -3.19 -3.50
CA ARG A 99 6.00 -3.97 -2.52
C ARG A 99 4.64 -4.33 -3.09
N VAL A 100 4.17 -5.54 -2.80
CA VAL A 100 2.87 -6.01 -3.28
C VAL A 100 1.82 -6.01 -2.19
N GLY A 101 0.56 -5.96 -2.60
CA GLY A 101 -0.57 -6.10 -1.70
C GLY A 101 -0.85 -4.86 -0.88
N LEU A 102 -0.62 -3.66 -1.42
CA LEU A 102 -0.95 -2.42 -0.74
C LEU A 102 -2.43 -2.38 -0.37
N ARG A 103 -2.71 -2.05 0.89
CA ARG A 103 -4.05 -1.75 1.40
C ARG A 103 -4.22 -0.27 1.66
N TRP A 104 -3.23 0.32 2.32
CA TRP A 104 -3.14 1.76 2.48
C TRP A 104 -1.69 2.19 2.72
N LEU A 105 -1.40 3.45 2.43
CA LEU A 105 -0.20 4.15 2.88
C LEU A 105 -0.54 5.60 3.26
N THR A 106 0.27 6.18 4.13
CA THR A 106 0.37 7.62 4.34
C THR A 106 1.74 8.08 3.87
N LEU A 107 1.75 9.22 3.21
CA LEU A 107 2.96 9.92 2.79
C LEU A 107 2.89 11.32 3.36
N THR A 108 3.73 11.63 4.36
CA THR A 108 3.64 12.85 5.15
C THR A 108 4.96 13.61 5.21
N ASN A 109 4.85 14.89 5.53
CA ASN A 109 5.98 15.76 5.86
C ASN A 109 6.33 15.66 7.36
N ASN A 110 7.24 16.52 7.82
CA ASN A 110 7.68 16.52 9.22
C ASN A 110 6.60 16.99 10.21
N GLU A 111 5.61 17.74 9.75
CA GLU A 111 4.46 18.18 10.54
C GLU A 111 3.31 17.16 10.53
N GLY A 112 3.48 16.00 9.89
CA GLY A 112 2.45 14.97 9.79
C GLY A 112 1.34 15.28 8.77
N ASN A 113 1.54 16.28 7.90
CA ASN A 113 0.60 16.62 6.84
C ASN A 113 0.97 15.94 5.53
N GLY A 114 -0.03 15.52 4.76
CA GLY A 114 0.24 14.87 3.46
C GLY A 114 -0.98 14.20 2.84
N VAL A 115 -0.79 12.98 2.39
CA VAL A 115 -1.83 12.21 1.72
C VAL A 115 -1.90 10.79 2.29
N LYS A 116 -3.12 10.32 2.52
CA LYS A 116 -3.41 8.91 2.71
C LYS A 116 -3.88 8.32 1.39
N VAL A 117 -3.34 7.17 1.06
CA VAL A 117 -3.71 6.41 -0.15
C VAL A 117 -4.32 5.10 0.28
N GLU A 118 -5.51 4.80 -0.19
CA GLU A 118 -6.19 3.52 0.03
C GLU A 118 -6.38 2.81 -1.31
N THR A 119 -6.28 1.50 -1.32
CA THR A 119 -6.40 0.71 -2.53
C THR A 119 -7.41 -0.41 -2.38
N ALA A 120 -8.04 -0.79 -3.49
CA ALA A 120 -8.84 -1.99 -3.59
C ALA A 120 -8.15 -3.02 -4.48
N GLY A 121 -8.02 -4.26 -3.99
CA GLY A 121 -7.34 -5.34 -4.70
C GLY A 121 -5.83 -5.43 -4.39
N ASP A 122 -5.12 -6.17 -5.21
CA ASP A 122 -3.69 -6.39 -5.07
C ASP A 122 -2.91 -5.36 -5.89
N VAL A 123 -2.72 -4.20 -5.32
CA VAL A 123 -1.93 -3.11 -5.92
C VAL A 123 -0.48 -3.25 -5.46
N ALA A 124 0.44 -3.25 -6.42
CA ALA A 124 1.85 -3.11 -6.13
C ALA A 124 2.22 -1.62 -6.10
N PHE A 125 3.20 -1.25 -5.28
CA PHE A 125 3.65 0.12 -5.19
C PHE A 125 5.15 0.22 -4.97
N SER A 126 5.73 1.35 -5.37
CA SER A 126 7.07 1.77 -4.99
C SER A 126 7.12 3.28 -4.81
N LEU A 127 7.97 3.73 -3.91
CA LEU A 127 8.27 5.13 -3.67
C LEU A 127 9.78 5.33 -3.83
N THR A 128 10.18 6.24 -4.70
CA THR A 128 11.59 6.51 -4.96
C THR A 128 11.82 8.01 -5.16
N PRO A 129 13.03 8.53 -4.92
CA PRO A 129 13.35 9.91 -5.22
C PRO A 129 13.42 10.22 -6.74
N TRP A 130 13.57 9.20 -7.58
CA TRP A 130 13.82 9.33 -9.01
C TRP A 130 12.76 8.61 -9.84
N THR A 131 12.58 9.12 -11.05
CA THR A 131 11.77 8.45 -12.06
C THR A 131 12.51 7.22 -12.63
N GLU A 132 11.77 6.27 -13.17
CA GLU A 132 12.32 5.12 -13.90
C GLU A 132 13.30 5.55 -15.02
N ARG A 133 13.03 6.68 -15.66
CA ARG A 133 13.88 7.20 -16.72
C ARG A 133 15.20 7.72 -16.18
N GLU A 134 15.18 8.51 -15.10
CA GLU A 134 16.38 9.03 -14.45
C GLU A 134 17.28 7.89 -13.98
N MET A 135 16.70 6.86 -13.33
CA MET A 135 17.44 5.67 -12.91
C MET A 135 18.04 4.92 -14.09
N ARG A 136 17.27 4.67 -15.14
CA ARG A 136 17.73 3.93 -16.32
C ARG A 136 18.84 4.66 -17.08
N ASP A 137 18.74 5.99 -17.18
CA ASP A 137 19.66 6.81 -17.96
C ASP A 137 20.98 7.10 -17.18
N SER A 138 21.05 6.79 -15.87
CA SER A 138 22.25 6.87 -15.04
C SER A 138 22.99 5.53 -14.99
N ARG A 139 24.30 5.54 -15.24
CA ARG A 139 25.12 4.31 -15.22
C ARG A 139 25.54 3.94 -13.79
N HIS A 140 25.68 4.94 -12.93
CA HIS A 140 26.12 4.78 -11.55
C HIS A 140 25.26 5.65 -10.62
N GLU A 141 25.21 5.27 -9.35
CA GLU A 141 24.41 5.97 -8.35
C GLU A 141 24.78 7.46 -8.22
N TRP A 142 26.06 7.79 -8.30
CA TRP A 142 26.52 9.19 -8.22
C TRP A 142 26.19 10.05 -9.45
N GLU A 143 25.68 9.46 -10.52
CA GLU A 143 25.20 10.16 -11.71
C GLU A 143 23.71 10.49 -11.61
N LEU A 144 23.01 9.99 -10.58
CA LEU A 144 21.61 10.32 -10.36
C LEU A 144 21.46 11.81 -10.08
N PRO A 145 20.50 12.48 -10.71
CA PRO A 145 20.31 13.92 -10.51
C PRO A 145 19.86 14.21 -9.07
N ALA A 146 20.10 15.44 -8.60
CA ALA A 146 19.49 15.91 -7.36
C ALA A 146 17.95 15.78 -7.47
N SER A 147 17.36 15.12 -6.51
CA SER A 147 15.91 14.95 -6.47
C SER A 147 15.26 16.07 -5.67
N ASN A 148 14.07 16.47 -6.06
CA ASN A 148 13.20 17.44 -5.39
C ASN A 148 11.76 16.93 -5.29
N ARG A 149 11.58 15.61 -5.31
CA ARG A 149 10.25 14.98 -5.35
C ARG A 149 10.29 13.58 -4.77
N THR A 150 9.11 13.07 -4.47
CA THR A 150 8.84 11.65 -4.26
C THR A 150 8.05 11.14 -5.46
N VAL A 151 8.60 10.16 -6.17
CA VAL A 151 7.94 9.46 -7.27
C VAL A 151 7.24 8.24 -6.73
N ALA A 152 5.92 8.20 -6.82
CA ALA A 152 5.10 7.08 -6.39
C ALA A 152 4.55 6.31 -7.58
N HIS A 153 4.68 5.01 -7.58
CA HIS A 153 4.05 4.10 -8.53
C HIS A 153 2.94 3.30 -7.84
N PHE A 154 1.81 3.14 -8.54
CA PHE A 154 0.68 2.30 -8.13
C PHE A 154 0.31 1.41 -9.30
N ASP A 155 0.66 0.15 -9.21
CA ASP A 155 0.59 -0.78 -10.33
C ASP A 155 -0.52 -1.81 -10.14
N ALA A 156 -1.36 -1.97 -11.16
CA ALA A 156 -2.34 -3.05 -11.24
C ALA A 156 -1.66 -4.42 -11.45
N ILE A 157 -0.45 -4.39 -12.00
CA ILE A 157 0.46 -5.52 -12.07
C ILE A 157 1.91 -5.03 -12.21
N GLN A 158 2.77 -5.60 -11.38
CA GLN A 158 4.21 -5.63 -11.55
C GLN A 158 4.61 -7.09 -11.74
N GLN A 159 5.24 -7.43 -12.88
CA GLN A 159 5.69 -8.81 -13.12
C GLN A 159 6.79 -9.22 -12.14
N GLY A 160 6.97 -10.53 -11.99
CA GLY A 160 8.09 -11.11 -11.25
C GLY A 160 9.45 -10.74 -11.85
N VAL A 161 10.49 -10.84 -11.05
CA VAL A 161 11.87 -10.49 -11.45
C VAL A 161 12.68 -11.71 -11.92
N GLY A 162 12.31 -12.92 -11.50
CA GLY A 162 13.06 -14.14 -11.82
C GLY A 162 14.51 -14.06 -11.34
N ASN A 163 15.39 -14.65 -12.10
CA ASN A 163 16.85 -14.61 -11.94
C ASN A 163 17.51 -13.83 -13.08
N GLY A 164 16.87 -12.78 -13.60
CA GLY A 164 17.22 -12.07 -14.82
C GLY A 164 18.60 -11.42 -14.85
N SER A 165 19.29 -11.28 -13.71
CA SER A 165 20.66 -10.76 -13.68
C SER A 165 21.68 -11.71 -14.31
N CYS A 166 21.51 -13.02 -14.10
CA CYS A 166 22.42 -14.05 -14.63
C CYS A 166 21.73 -15.42 -14.84
N GLY A 167 20.41 -15.44 -14.93
CA GLY A 167 19.61 -16.65 -15.08
C GLY A 167 18.32 -16.41 -15.84
N PRO A 168 17.39 -17.37 -15.84
CA PRO A 168 16.12 -17.24 -16.54
C PRO A 168 15.25 -16.12 -15.95
N GLY A 169 14.45 -15.49 -16.82
CA GLY A 169 13.41 -14.56 -16.39
C GLY A 169 12.31 -15.24 -15.57
N PRO A 170 11.30 -14.48 -15.11
CA PRO A 170 10.22 -15.03 -14.31
C PRO A 170 9.42 -16.08 -15.07
N LEU A 171 8.80 -17.01 -14.33
CA LEU A 171 7.86 -17.99 -14.90
C LEU A 171 6.69 -17.26 -15.56
N ASN A 172 6.03 -17.93 -16.51
CA ASN A 172 4.98 -17.30 -17.31
C ASN A 172 3.79 -16.81 -16.48
N GLU A 173 3.46 -17.48 -15.38
CA GLU A 173 2.41 -17.08 -14.44
C GLU A 173 2.67 -15.72 -13.77
N TYR A 174 3.94 -15.33 -13.62
CA TYR A 174 4.37 -14.05 -13.02
C TYR A 174 4.63 -12.94 -14.04
N LYS A 175 4.38 -13.19 -15.33
CA LYS A 175 4.52 -12.20 -16.38
C LYS A 175 3.22 -11.47 -16.68
N VAL A 176 3.34 -10.25 -17.20
CA VAL A 176 2.21 -9.55 -17.79
C VAL A 176 1.72 -10.32 -19.02
N GLN A 177 0.47 -10.75 -19.00
CA GLN A 177 -0.12 -11.56 -20.07
C GLN A 177 -0.70 -10.67 -21.16
N GLN A 178 -0.32 -10.89 -22.42
CA GLN A 178 -0.87 -10.18 -23.57
C GLN A 178 -2.39 -10.40 -23.68
N GLY A 179 -3.12 -9.34 -24.00
CA GLY A 179 -4.58 -9.35 -24.14
C GLY A 179 -5.34 -9.40 -22.81
N LYS A 180 -4.65 -9.65 -21.69
CA LYS A 180 -5.29 -9.61 -20.37
C LYS A 180 -5.52 -8.16 -19.93
N LYS A 181 -6.66 -7.95 -19.29
CA LYS A 181 -7.03 -6.68 -18.69
C LYS A 181 -6.70 -6.69 -17.21
N TYR A 182 -6.01 -5.63 -16.76
CA TYR A 182 -5.66 -5.39 -15.37
C TYR A 182 -6.33 -4.11 -14.90
N THR A 183 -6.79 -4.06 -13.67
CA THR A 183 -7.47 -2.90 -13.11
C THR A 183 -6.97 -2.64 -11.70
N ASN A 184 -6.91 -1.36 -11.33
CA ASN A 184 -6.76 -0.96 -9.94
C ASN A 184 -7.70 0.21 -9.60
N THR A 185 -7.98 0.35 -8.32
CA THR A 185 -8.69 1.50 -7.77
C THR A 185 -7.88 2.04 -6.61
N VAL A 186 -7.56 3.31 -6.71
CA VAL A 186 -6.74 4.04 -5.73
C VAL A 186 -7.51 5.28 -5.30
N ARG A 187 -7.62 5.47 -4.00
CA ARG A 187 -8.23 6.65 -3.38
C ARG A 187 -7.16 7.49 -2.71
N PHE A 188 -7.11 8.77 -3.05
CA PHE A 188 -6.25 9.75 -2.41
C PHE A 188 -7.08 10.62 -1.47
N ILE A 189 -6.65 10.74 -0.23
CA ILE A 189 -7.35 11.45 0.84
C ILE A 189 -6.38 12.47 1.43
N PRO A 190 -6.72 13.77 1.48
CA PRO A 190 -5.94 14.73 2.27
C PRO A 190 -5.79 14.22 3.71
N PHE A 191 -4.57 14.22 4.22
CA PHE A 191 -4.25 13.61 5.51
C PHE A 191 -3.50 14.57 6.42
N SER A 192 -3.80 14.52 7.71
CA SER A 192 -3.03 15.18 8.76
C SER A 192 -3.07 14.32 10.01
N GLU A 193 -1.92 13.97 10.56
CA GLU A 193 -1.82 13.20 11.81
C GLU A 193 -2.53 13.90 12.97
N ALA A 194 -2.49 15.24 13.01
CA ALA A 194 -3.17 16.02 14.06
C ALA A 194 -4.70 16.02 13.93
N ALA A 195 -5.23 15.72 12.73
CA ALA A 195 -6.67 15.66 12.49
C ALA A 195 -7.22 14.22 12.52
N ASP A 196 -6.34 13.24 12.39
CA ASP A 196 -6.68 11.80 12.38
C ASP A 196 -6.55 11.23 13.81
N ASP A 197 -7.21 11.89 14.77
CA ASP A 197 -7.39 11.38 16.14
C ASP A 197 -8.33 10.15 16.19
N THR A 198 -8.70 9.61 15.02
CA THR A 198 -9.34 8.29 14.97
C THR A 198 -8.25 7.24 15.21
N PRO A 199 -8.30 6.49 16.33
CA PRO A 199 -7.36 5.42 16.59
C PRO A 199 -7.33 4.47 15.38
N ASN A 200 -6.18 4.37 14.70
CA ASN A 200 -5.91 3.33 13.72
C ASN A 200 -5.79 1.99 14.46
N GLY A 201 -6.87 1.43 14.82
CA GLY A 201 -6.99 0.21 15.59
C GLY A 201 -8.38 0.16 16.18
N ILE A 202 -8.87 -1.00 16.45
CA ILE A 202 -10.13 -1.26 17.13
C ILE A 202 -10.37 -0.11 18.14
N SER A 203 -11.30 0.78 17.81
CA SER A 203 -11.78 1.79 18.77
C SER A 203 -11.91 1.07 20.09
N ALA A 204 -11.24 1.52 21.13
CA ALA A 204 -11.42 0.93 22.43
C ALA A 204 -12.92 0.71 22.56
N VAL A 205 -13.34 -0.54 22.76
CA VAL A 205 -14.75 -0.85 22.93
C VAL A 205 -15.18 0.10 24.02
N VAL A 206 -15.89 1.17 23.64
CA VAL A 206 -16.54 2.05 24.60
C VAL A 206 -17.54 1.11 25.22
N ASN A 207 -17.15 0.52 26.35
CA ASN A 207 -18.08 -0.21 27.16
C ASN A 207 -19.23 0.76 27.42
N PRO A 208 -20.41 0.51 26.83
CA PRO A 208 -21.57 1.32 27.20
C PRO A 208 -21.58 1.31 28.74
N THR A 209 -21.59 2.48 29.32
CA THR A 209 -21.61 2.77 30.77
C THR A 209 -22.23 1.60 31.52
N ALA A 210 -21.45 0.95 32.39
CA ALA A 210 -21.75 -0.33 33.00
C ALA A 210 -23.14 -0.36 33.65
N THR A 211 -24.11 -0.81 32.90
CA THR A 211 -25.34 -1.33 33.43
C THR A 211 -25.12 -2.83 33.64
N THR A 212 -24.80 -3.20 34.90
CA THR A 212 -24.59 -4.58 35.35
C THR A 212 -23.60 -5.39 34.52
N ALA A 213 -22.33 -5.42 34.96
CA ALA A 213 -21.29 -6.20 34.31
C ALA A 213 -21.75 -7.66 34.14
N GLN A 214 -21.93 -8.09 32.87
CA GLN A 214 -22.37 -9.44 32.55
C GLN A 214 -21.33 -10.45 33.03
N VAL A 215 -21.83 -11.56 33.58
CA VAL A 215 -21.00 -12.63 34.11
C VAL A 215 -20.90 -13.76 33.13
N TYR A 216 -19.69 -14.30 32.96
CA TYR A 216 -19.41 -15.43 32.07
C TYR A 216 -18.62 -16.51 32.81
N ASP A 217 -18.81 -17.78 32.44
CA ASP A 217 -17.89 -18.83 32.84
C ASP A 217 -16.57 -18.76 32.08
N LEU A 218 -15.59 -19.58 32.45
CA LEU A 218 -14.27 -19.60 31.82
C LEU A 218 -14.30 -20.11 30.35
N SER A 219 -15.42 -20.70 29.92
CA SER A 219 -15.64 -21.08 28.52
C SER A 219 -16.27 -19.97 27.67
N GLY A 220 -16.56 -18.81 28.29
CA GLY A 220 -17.17 -17.65 27.63
C GLY A 220 -18.71 -17.72 27.55
N ARG A 221 -19.36 -18.70 28.18
CA ARG A 221 -20.83 -18.80 28.22
C ARG A 221 -21.36 -17.82 29.28
N ARG A 222 -22.37 -17.04 28.90
CA ARG A 222 -23.03 -16.09 29.80
C ARG A 222 -23.76 -16.82 30.95
N LEU A 223 -23.52 -16.36 32.13
CA LEU A 223 -24.23 -16.81 33.36
C LEU A 223 -25.29 -15.79 33.76
N PRO A 224 -26.44 -16.21 34.31
CA PRO A 224 -27.50 -15.33 34.78
C PRO A 224 -27.05 -14.49 35.99
N GLU A 225 -26.17 -15.06 36.82
CA GLU A 225 -25.60 -14.44 38.01
C GLU A 225 -24.21 -15.00 38.33
N ALA A 226 -23.47 -14.31 39.23
CA ALA A 226 -22.17 -14.78 39.66
C ALA A 226 -22.31 -16.06 40.50
N PRO A 227 -21.53 -17.13 40.18
CA PRO A 227 -21.60 -18.37 40.93
C PRO A 227 -21.14 -18.16 42.38
N ALA A 228 -21.81 -18.83 43.34
CA ALA A 228 -21.47 -18.73 44.77
C ALA A 228 -20.08 -19.28 45.12
N LYS A 229 -19.54 -20.16 44.30
CA LYS A 229 -18.15 -20.71 44.39
C LYS A 229 -17.59 -20.96 42.99
N GLY A 230 -16.29 -20.72 42.81
CA GLY A 230 -15.55 -21.00 41.59
C GLY A 230 -15.05 -19.74 40.90
N LEU A 231 -14.54 -19.94 39.67
CA LEU A 231 -14.00 -18.88 38.84
C LEU A 231 -15.02 -18.41 37.80
N TYR A 232 -15.11 -17.12 37.60
CA TYR A 232 -15.95 -16.51 36.57
C TYR A 232 -15.35 -15.23 36.04
N ILE A 233 -15.82 -14.74 34.89
CA ILE A 233 -15.36 -13.51 34.26
C ILE A 233 -16.46 -12.45 34.42
N GLN A 234 -16.08 -11.29 34.95
CA GLN A 234 -16.96 -10.13 35.08
C GLN A 234 -16.14 -8.83 34.82
N GLY A 235 -16.66 -7.96 33.95
CA GLY A 235 -15.97 -6.72 33.61
C GLY A 235 -14.57 -6.95 32.99
N GLY A 236 -14.35 -8.07 32.25
CA GLY A 236 -13.07 -8.42 31.66
C GLY A 236 -12.02 -8.97 32.63
N LYS A 237 -12.40 -9.24 33.90
CA LYS A 237 -11.49 -9.81 34.91
C LYS A 237 -11.99 -11.17 35.38
N VAL A 238 -11.03 -12.08 35.61
CA VAL A 238 -11.33 -13.36 36.30
C VAL A 238 -11.48 -13.10 37.79
N ILE A 239 -12.61 -13.52 38.36
CA ILE A 239 -12.94 -13.39 39.76
C ILE A 239 -13.11 -14.78 40.37
N ALA A 240 -12.63 -14.97 41.57
CA ALA A 240 -12.82 -16.19 42.40
C ALA A 240 -13.75 -15.89 43.59
N ASN A 241 -14.75 -16.70 43.78
CA ASN A 241 -15.61 -16.73 44.96
C ASN A 241 -15.43 -18.04 45.71
#